data_08cc4afe6a0403b9cf3a382ba3f5402d
#
_entry.id   08cc4afe6a0403b9cf3a382ba3f5402d
#
_cell.length_a   1.000
_cell.length_b   1.000
_cell.length_c   1.000
_cell.angle_alpha   90.00
_cell.angle_beta   90.00
_cell.angle_gamma   90.00
#
_symmetry.space_group_name_H-M   'P 1'
#
loop_
_entity.id
_entity.type
_entity.pdbx_description
1 polymer ?
#
loop_
_entity_poly.entity_id
_entity_poly.type
_entity_poly.pdbx_seq_one_letter_code
_entity_poly.pdbx_strand_id
1 'polypeptide(L)'
;MDELNGFDHVILAIGTHNMDLLMSVENSNVVSSWDILNGQEVSGKCVALGGGLVGAETAEYLASKGLEVSIVEMMDKIAAQESETVLPLMEADFKEHNVQKFVNTRVSEIKDNVIYVVNTKDETNVEITADTIVNALGSKRNVFDDSKLTVPFTYVGDCSGERTADIASAIRTGYKAANEIWVTK
;
A
#
# COMPACT_ATOMS: atom_id res chain seq x y z
N MET A 1 -20.82 11.97 -17.35
CA MET A 1 -20.41 11.24 -18.56
C MET A 1 -20.58 12.10 -19.81
N ASP A 2 -21.74 12.71 -20.01
CA ASP A 2 -21.97 13.57 -21.19
C ASP A 2 -21.01 14.75 -21.28
N GLU A 3 -20.59 15.29 -20.14
CA GLU A 3 -19.59 16.36 -20.07
C GLU A 3 -18.22 15.95 -20.64
N LEU A 4 -17.79 14.70 -20.43
CA LEU A 4 -16.49 14.20 -20.92
C LEU A 4 -16.47 14.04 -22.44
N ASN A 5 -17.58 13.72 -23.06
CA ASN A 5 -17.70 13.56 -24.52
C ASN A 5 -17.64 14.90 -25.28
N GLY A 6 -17.60 16.06 -24.57
CA GLY A 6 -17.39 17.38 -25.16
C GLY A 6 -15.92 17.77 -25.41
N PHE A 7 -14.97 16.88 -25.08
CA PHE A 7 -13.53 17.11 -25.25
C PHE A 7 -12.96 16.31 -26.42
N ASP A 8 -11.84 16.73 -26.96
CA ASP A 8 -11.12 16.01 -28.03
C ASP A 8 -10.42 14.75 -27.49
N HIS A 9 -10.04 14.75 -26.21
CA HIS A 9 -9.36 13.66 -25.53
C HIS A 9 -9.57 13.75 -24.01
N VAL A 10 -9.65 12.60 -23.31
CA VAL A 10 -9.79 12.54 -21.86
C VAL A 10 -8.57 11.87 -21.24
N ILE A 11 -7.95 12.52 -20.26
CA ILE A 11 -6.90 11.92 -19.44
C ILE A 11 -7.51 11.47 -18.12
N LEU A 12 -7.38 10.17 -17.82
CA LEU A 12 -7.88 9.53 -16.61
C LEU A 12 -6.74 9.38 -15.60
N ALA A 13 -6.70 10.23 -14.58
CA ALA A 13 -5.71 10.26 -13.51
C ALA A 13 -6.35 9.91 -12.16
N ILE A 14 -7.06 8.78 -12.11
CA ILE A 14 -7.94 8.40 -10.99
C ILE A 14 -7.26 7.56 -9.90
N GLY A 15 -5.94 7.31 -10.03
CA GLY A 15 -5.12 6.68 -9.00
C GLY A 15 -5.48 5.23 -8.67
N THR A 16 -5.23 4.87 -7.42
CA THR A 16 -5.43 3.52 -6.86
C THR A 16 -6.27 3.59 -5.58
N HIS A 17 -6.62 2.44 -5.05
CA HIS A 17 -7.18 2.25 -3.72
C HIS A 17 -6.43 1.13 -3.00
N ASN A 18 -6.53 1.08 -1.67
CA ASN A 18 -5.91 0.02 -0.90
C ASN A 18 -6.46 -1.35 -1.33
N MET A 19 -5.59 -2.33 -1.45
CA MET A 19 -5.99 -3.69 -1.82
C MET A 19 -6.66 -4.37 -0.62
N ASP A 20 -7.79 -5.05 -0.86
CA ASP A 20 -8.43 -5.86 0.15
C ASP A 20 -7.53 -7.04 0.58
N LEU A 21 -7.69 -7.49 1.81
CA LEU A 21 -7.05 -8.72 2.26
C LEU A 21 -7.61 -9.90 1.46
N LEU A 22 -6.71 -10.68 0.85
CA LEU A 22 -7.06 -11.84 0.03
C LEU A 22 -7.36 -13.10 0.87
N MET A 23 -7.53 -12.94 2.18
CA MET A 23 -7.84 -14.00 3.14
C MET A 23 -9.08 -13.67 3.94
N SER A 24 -9.69 -14.68 4.55
CA SER A 24 -10.80 -14.47 5.47
C SER A 24 -10.30 -13.78 6.73
N VAL A 25 -11.07 -12.79 7.17
CA VAL A 25 -10.87 -12.08 8.43
C VAL A 25 -12.12 -12.31 9.28
N GLU A 26 -11.96 -12.93 10.42
CA GLU A 26 -13.04 -13.20 11.34
C GLU A 26 -12.83 -12.45 12.65
N ASN A 27 -13.86 -11.71 13.10
CA ASN A 27 -13.90 -11.03 14.39
C ASN A 27 -12.60 -10.28 14.75
N SER A 28 -12.09 -9.47 13.81
CA SER A 28 -10.80 -8.77 13.95
C SER A 28 -10.90 -7.33 13.47
N ASN A 29 -10.18 -6.43 14.18
CA ASN A 29 -10.12 -5.02 13.87
C ASN A 29 -9.05 -4.76 12.78
N VAL A 30 -9.48 -4.63 11.55
CA VAL A 30 -8.58 -4.34 10.40
C VAL A 30 -8.83 -2.93 9.90
N VAL A 31 -7.75 -2.16 9.75
CA VAL A 31 -7.75 -0.78 9.27
C VAL A 31 -6.78 -0.67 8.09
N SER A 32 -7.12 0.13 7.10
CA SER A 32 -6.22 0.43 5.98
C SER A 32 -5.06 1.32 6.44
N SER A 33 -3.85 1.06 5.96
CA SER A 33 -2.71 1.97 6.13
C SER A 33 -3.01 3.38 5.59
N TRP A 34 -3.79 3.49 4.52
CA TRP A 34 -4.17 4.77 3.94
C TRP A 34 -5.10 5.58 4.86
N ASP A 35 -6.04 4.92 5.54
CA ASP A 35 -6.94 5.59 6.49
C ASP A 35 -6.15 6.12 7.69
N ILE A 36 -5.18 5.35 8.19
CA ILE A 36 -4.27 5.78 9.27
C ILE A 36 -3.46 7.00 8.84
N LEU A 37 -2.84 6.96 7.66
CA LEU A 37 -2.05 8.08 7.14
C LEU A 37 -2.93 9.30 6.80
N ASN A 38 -4.22 9.10 6.57
CA ASN A 38 -5.21 10.17 6.42
C ASN A 38 -5.82 10.66 7.76
N GLY A 39 -5.31 10.17 8.89
CA GLY A 39 -5.65 10.68 10.23
C GLY A 39 -6.61 9.80 11.03
N GLN A 40 -6.93 8.59 10.60
CA GLN A 40 -7.67 7.65 11.44
C GLN A 40 -6.81 7.25 12.64
N GLU A 41 -7.31 7.53 13.84
CA GLU A 41 -6.65 7.11 15.07
C GLU A 41 -6.85 5.62 15.33
N VAL A 42 -5.80 4.99 15.83
CA VAL A 42 -5.79 3.60 16.26
C VAL A 42 -5.13 3.49 17.62
N SER A 43 -5.29 2.39 18.31
CA SER A 43 -4.76 2.20 19.66
C SER A 43 -4.32 0.76 19.91
N GLY A 44 -3.56 0.58 20.99
CA GLY A 44 -3.06 -0.71 21.42
C GLY A 44 -1.90 -1.22 20.56
N LYS A 45 -1.78 -2.53 20.49
CA LYS A 45 -0.74 -3.22 19.71
C LYS A 45 -1.14 -3.26 18.23
N CYS A 46 -0.34 -2.66 17.39
CA CYS A 46 -0.56 -2.57 15.94
C CYS A 46 0.33 -3.56 15.19
N VAL A 47 -0.25 -4.30 14.25
CA VAL A 47 0.50 -5.20 13.38
C VAL A 47 0.26 -4.84 11.93
N ALA A 48 1.30 -4.31 11.26
CA ALA A 48 1.25 -3.99 9.83
C ALA A 48 1.47 -5.26 8.98
N LEU A 49 0.52 -5.56 8.12
CA LEU A 49 0.61 -6.62 7.14
C LEU A 49 1.10 -6.04 5.82
N GLY A 50 2.31 -6.43 5.44
CA GLY A 50 3.06 -5.88 4.32
C GLY A 50 4.11 -4.87 4.77
N GLY A 51 5.37 -5.16 4.46
CA GLY A 51 6.52 -4.33 4.78
C GLY A 51 7.08 -3.58 3.57
N GLY A 52 6.25 -3.29 2.55
CA GLY A 52 6.59 -2.36 1.48
C GLY A 52 6.71 -0.93 2.02
N LEU A 53 6.95 0.07 1.13
CA LEU A 53 7.14 1.47 1.56
C LEU A 53 6.00 1.98 2.44
N VAL A 54 4.75 1.85 1.99
CA VAL A 54 3.57 2.34 2.74
C VAL A 54 3.42 1.66 4.09
N GLY A 55 3.67 0.34 4.16
CA GLY A 55 3.59 -0.41 5.42
C GLY A 55 4.69 -0.02 6.39
N ALA A 56 5.90 0.18 5.90
CA ALA A 56 7.05 0.62 6.68
C ALA A 56 6.84 2.05 7.23
N GLU A 57 6.42 3.00 6.38
CA GLU A 57 6.10 4.37 6.78
C GLU A 57 4.93 4.43 7.79
N THR A 58 3.91 3.60 7.59
CA THR A 58 2.78 3.51 8.53
C THR A 58 3.24 2.96 9.89
N ALA A 59 4.11 1.95 9.88
CA ALA A 59 4.66 1.39 11.11
C ALA A 59 5.54 2.39 11.86
N GLU A 60 6.41 3.12 11.15
CA GLU A 60 7.21 4.22 11.68
C GLU A 60 6.34 5.31 12.31
N TYR A 61 5.31 5.76 11.58
CA TYR A 61 4.34 6.75 12.07
C TYR A 61 3.64 6.29 13.35
N LEU A 62 3.14 5.05 13.41
CA LEU A 62 2.46 4.53 14.59
C LEU A 62 3.43 4.37 15.77
N ALA A 63 4.64 3.90 15.54
CA ALA A 63 5.67 3.75 16.54
C ALA A 63 6.11 5.11 17.12
N SER A 64 6.24 6.15 16.28
CA SER A 64 6.52 7.52 16.73
C SER A 64 5.40 8.12 17.59
N LYS A 65 4.19 7.59 17.51
CA LYS A 65 3.07 7.94 18.42
C LYS A 65 3.09 7.16 19.73
N GLY A 66 4.09 6.30 19.94
CA GLY A 66 4.26 5.51 21.16
C GLY A 66 3.46 4.22 21.20
N LEU A 67 2.95 3.74 20.06
CA LEU A 67 2.26 2.46 19.97
C LEU A 67 3.26 1.30 19.87
N GLU A 68 2.89 0.14 20.38
CA GLU A 68 3.63 -1.10 20.14
C GLU A 68 3.36 -1.57 18.70
N VAL A 69 4.39 -1.67 17.88
CA VAL A 69 4.25 -1.97 16.45
C VAL A 69 5.05 -3.20 16.04
N SER A 70 4.44 -4.03 15.22
CA SER A 70 5.10 -5.12 14.51
C SER A 70 4.81 -5.04 13.01
N ILE A 71 5.74 -5.54 12.19
CA ILE A 71 5.57 -5.64 10.72
C ILE A 71 5.71 -7.10 10.33
N VAL A 72 4.76 -7.60 9.53
CA VAL A 72 4.82 -8.93 8.90
C VAL A 72 5.06 -8.76 7.42
N GLU A 73 6.17 -9.30 6.91
CA GLU A 73 6.56 -9.20 5.51
C GLU A 73 6.98 -10.57 4.96
N MET A 74 6.44 -10.91 3.78
CA MET A 74 6.74 -12.18 3.12
C MET A 74 8.15 -12.20 2.50
N MET A 75 8.67 -11.05 2.11
CA MET A 75 10.03 -10.90 1.59
C MET A 75 11.05 -10.89 2.72
N ASP A 76 12.32 -10.92 2.38
CA ASP A 76 13.44 -10.95 3.34
C ASP A 76 13.83 -9.57 3.90
N LYS A 77 13.22 -8.49 3.38
CA LYS A 77 13.51 -7.10 3.76
C LYS A 77 12.25 -6.25 3.85
N ILE A 78 12.22 -5.38 4.85
CA ILE A 78 11.26 -4.29 4.95
C ILE A 78 11.74 -3.14 4.06
N ALA A 79 10.81 -2.42 3.43
CA ALA A 79 11.06 -1.27 2.56
C ALA A 79 12.15 -1.54 1.49
N ALA A 80 12.17 -2.74 0.89
CA ALA A 80 13.22 -3.16 -0.04
C ALA A 80 13.39 -2.25 -1.28
N GLN A 81 12.43 -1.36 -1.53
CA GLN A 81 12.44 -0.41 -2.66
C GLN A 81 12.89 1.00 -2.22
N GLU A 82 13.14 1.20 -0.93
CA GLU A 82 13.59 2.49 -0.42
C GLU A 82 15.06 2.75 -0.81
N SER A 83 15.41 4.03 -0.88
CA SER A 83 16.76 4.45 -1.23
C SER A 83 17.78 4.06 -0.16
N GLU A 84 19.00 3.78 -0.57
CA GLU A 84 20.10 3.45 0.33
C GLU A 84 20.45 4.59 1.31
N THR A 85 19.96 5.80 1.05
CA THR A 85 20.17 6.97 1.93
C THR A 85 19.09 7.10 3.00
N VAL A 86 17.86 6.67 2.73
CA VAL A 86 16.72 6.75 3.67
C VAL A 86 16.61 5.49 4.52
N LEU A 87 16.85 4.33 3.94
CA LEU A 87 16.70 3.05 4.63
C LEU A 87 17.44 2.96 5.98
N PRO A 88 18.70 3.46 6.13
CA PRO A 88 19.38 3.44 7.43
C PRO A 88 18.70 4.32 8.50
N LEU A 89 18.03 5.40 8.11
CA LEU A 89 17.30 6.26 9.04
C LEU A 89 16.04 5.54 9.53
N MET A 90 15.26 4.97 8.63
CA MET A 90 14.08 4.17 8.96
C MET A 90 14.43 2.97 9.87
N GLU A 91 15.54 2.29 9.60
CA GLU A 91 16.03 1.19 10.45
C GLU A 91 16.45 1.68 11.85
N ALA A 92 17.02 2.88 11.96
CA ALA A 92 17.35 3.49 13.25
C ALA A 92 16.07 3.82 14.04
N ASP A 93 15.05 4.37 13.39
CA ASP A 93 13.76 4.69 14.00
C ASP A 93 13.01 3.43 14.44
N PHE A 94 13.02 2.37 13.63
CA PHE A 94 12.47 1.06 14.04
C PHE A 94 13.16 0.51 15.28
N LYS A 95 14.48 0.67 15.37
CA LYS A 95 15.25 0.23 16.53
C LYS A 95 14.96 1.08 17.76
N GLU A 96 14.88 2.40 17.62
CA GLU A 96 14.57 3.32 18.71
C GLU A 96 13.21 3.03 19.33
N HIS A 97 12.22 2.76 18.50
CA HIS A 97 10.84 2.48 18.92
C HIS A 97 10.55 0.99 19.15
N ASN A 98 11.56 0.11 19.08
CA ASN A 98 11.42 -1.34 19.27
C ASN A 98 10.41 -1.99 18.32
N VAL A 99 10.29 -1.55 17.08
CA VAL A 99 9.42 -2.16 16.07
C VAL A 99 9.89 -3.59 15.78
N GLN A 100 8.99 -4.57 16.00
CA GLN A 100 9.27 -5.96 15.73
C GLN A 100 9.10 -6.26 14.23
N LYS A 101 10.03 -7.01 13.65
CA LYS A 101 10.01 -7.34 12.21
C LYS A 101 9.95 -8.86 12.01
N PHE A 102 8.88 -9.33 11.39
CA PHE A 102 8.69 -10.71 10.98
C PHE A 102 8.87 -10.79 9.46
N VAL A 103 10.10 -10.89 9.00
CA VAL A 103 10.44 -11.06 7.58
C VAL A 103 10.42 -12.53 7.17
N ASN A 104 10.38 -12.82 5.87
CA ASN A 104 10.15 -14.16 5.32
C ASN A 104 8.91 -14.82 5.94
N THR A 105 7.88 -14.04 6.23
CA THR A 105 6.74 -14.48 7.03
C THR A 105 5.45 -14.16 6.31
N ARG A 106 4.69 -15.20 6.00
CA ARG A 106 3.41 -15.11 5.30
C ARG A 106 2.26 -15.26 6.28
N VAL A 107 1.26 -14.39 6.18
CA VAL A 107 -0.02 -14.55 6.90
C VAL A 107 -0.80 -15.73 6.30
N SER A 108 -1.30 -16.60 7.15
CA SER A 108 -2.16 -17.74 6.76
C SER A 108 -3.61 -17.53 7.12
N GLU A 109 -3.89 -16.93 8.27
CA GLU A 109 -5.24 -16.71 8.80
C GLU A 109 -5.25 -15.50 9.74
N ILE A 110 -6.40 -14.83 9.84
CA ILE A 110 -6.67 -13.77 10.82
C ILE A 110 -8.00 -14.09 11.50
N LYS A 111 -7.96 -14.28 12.81
CA LYS A 111 -9.15 -14.62 13.59
C LYS A 111 -9.03 -14.13 15.02
N ASP A 112 -10.11 -13.54 15.56
CA ASP A 112 -10.20 -13.08 16.96
C ASP A 112 -9.02 -12.16 17.37
N ASN A 113 -8.61 -11.26 16.47
CA ASN A 113 -7.43 -10.39 16.62
C ASN A 113 -6.08 -11.15 16.78
N VAL A 114 -6.01 -12.39 16.36
CA VAL A 114 -4.78 -13.19 16.24
C VAL A 114 -4.44 -13.35 14.77
N ILE A 115 -3.20 -13.06 14.43
CA ILE A 115 -2.63 -13.25 13.10
C ILE A 115 -1.79 -14.52 13.13
N TYR A 116 -2.20 -15.52 12.39
CA TYR A 116 -1.47 -16.76 12.21
C TYR A 116 -0.51 -16.61 11.05
N VAL A 117 0.77 -16.77 11.33
CA VAL A 117 1.81 -16.57 10.33
C VAL A 117 2.72 -17.79 10.21
N VAL A 118 3.28 -17.98 9.02
CA VAL A 118 4.20 -19.06 8.71
C VAL A 118 5.50 -18.47 8.16
N ASN A 119 6.62 -18.78 8.77
CA ASN A 119 7.91 -18.45 8.20
C ASN A 119 8.15 -19.29 6.93
N THR A 120 8.47 -18.64 5.83
CA THR A 120 8.57 -19.28 4.51
C THR A 120 9.89 -20.02 4.30
N LYS A 121 10.87 -19.90 5.22
CA LYS A 121 12.16 -20.57 5.13
C LYS A 121 12.22 -21.88 5.91
N ASP A 122 11.61 -21.91 7.09
CA ASP A 122 11.69 -23.05 8.03
C ASP A 122 10.32 -23.62 8.39
N GLU A 123 9.23 -23.08 7.79
CA GLU A 123 7.85 -23.48 8.02
C GLU A 123 7.37 -23.33 9.47
N THR A 124 8.07 -22.56 10.30
CA THR A 124 7.67 -22.30 11.68
C THR A 124 6.37 -21.49 11.72
N ASN A 125 5.42 -21.95 12.53
CA ASN A 125 4.16 -21.23 12.75
C ASN A 125 4.28 -20.35 14.00
N VAL A 126 3.81 -19.12 13.89
CA VAL A 126 3.78 -18.15 14.99
C VAL A 126 2.39 -17.50 15.04
N GLU A 127 1.92 -17.22 16.24
CA GLU A 127 0.71 -16.44 16.49
C GLU A 127 1.10 -15.05 16.99
N ILE A 128 0.54 -14.03 16.38
CA ILE A 128 0.78 -12.63 16.72
C ILE A 128 -0.55 -12.00 17.11
N THR A 129 -0.69 -11.60 18.36
CA THR A 129 -1.88 -10.86 18.82
C THR A 129 -1.79 -9.40 18.44
N ALA A 130 -2.89 -8.78 18.09
CA ALA A 130 -2.99 -7.37 17.75
C ALA A 130 -4.30 -6.76 18.27
N ASP A 131 -4.28 -5.51 18.71
CA ASP A 131 -5.51 -4.72 18.95
C ASP A 131 -5.98 -4.07 17.64
N THR A 132 -5.04 -3.74 16.77
CA THR A 132 -5.29 -3.20 15.43
C THR A 132 -4.41 -3.90 14.41
N ILE A 133 -5.03 -4.42 13.35
CA ILE A 133 -4.34 -5.02 12.21
C ILE A 133 -4.35 -3.99 11.08
N VAL A 134 -3.18 -3.63 10.60
CA VAL A 134 -3.02 -2.61 9.54
C VAL A 134 -2.82 -3.30 8.20
N ASN A 135 -3.77 -3.13 7.30
CA ASN A 135 -3.65 -3.64 5.95
C ASN A 135 -2.78 -2.72 5.10
N ALA A 136 -1.56 -3.16 4.79
CA ALA A 136 -0.59 -2.48 3.94
C ALA A 136 -0.07 -3.38 2.80
N LEU A 137 -0.89 -4.35 2.34
CA LEU A 137 -0.51 -5.33 1.32
C LEU A 137 -0.37 -4.74 -0.10
N GLY A 138 -0.61 -3.44 -0.25
CA GLY A 138 -0.45 -2.73 -1.50
C GLY A 138 -1.73 -2.06 -2.00
N SER A 139 -1.68 -1.65 -3.25
CA SER A 139 -2.77 -0.92 -3.89
C SER A 139 -3.22 -1.57 -5.20
N LYS A 140 -4.46 -1.35 -5.55
CA LYS A 140 -5.08 -1.78 -6.79
C LYS A 140 -5.52 -0.55 -7.57
N ARG A 141 -5.27 -0.55 -8.88
CA ARG A 141 -5.68 0.57 -9.73
C ARG A 141 -7.19 0.77 -9.72
N ASN A 142 -7.61 2.02 -9.71
CA ASN A 142 -9.00 2.38 -9.95
C ASN A 142 -9.32 2.13 -11.43
N VAL A 143 -10.48 1.56 -11.68
CA VAL A 143 -11.00 1.33 -13.03
C VAL A 143 -12.18 2.24 -13.25
N PHE A 144 -12.15 2.96 -14.35
CA PHE A 144 -13.25 3.78 -14.80
C PHE A 144 -14.13 2.99 -15.77
N ASP A 145 -15.44 3.12 -15.69
CA ASP A 145 -16.33 2.57 -16.71
C ASP A 145 -16.25 3.44 -17.98
N ASP A 146 -15.33 3.09 -18.85
CA ASP A 146 -15.03 3.78 -20.09
C ASP A 146 -15.95 3.37 -21.27
N SER A 147 -16.84 2.42 -21.05
CA SER A 147 -17.78 1.93 -22.08
C SER A 147 -18.69 3.00 -22.68
N LYS A 148 -18.87 4.12 -21.98
CA LYS A 148 -19.69 5.27 -22.41
C LYS A 148 -18.88 6.45 -22.92
N LEU A 149 -17.55 6.34 -22.97
CA LEU A 149 -16.71 7.36 -23.59
C LEU A 149 -16.70 7.18 -25.10
N THR A 150 -17.07 8.22 -25.83
CA THR A 150 -17.06 8.25 -27.30
C THR A 150 -15.84 8.97 -27.86
N VAL A 151 -14.99 9.51 -26.99
CA VAL A 151 -13.76 10.22 -27.32
C VAL A 151 -12.56 9.40 -26.92
N PRO A 152 -11.39 9.57 -27.55
CA PRO A 152 -10.16 8.92 -27.13
C PRO A 152 -9.81 9.23 -25.67
N PHE A 153 -9.25 8.28 -24.96
CA PHE A 153 -8.82 8.48 -23.59
C PHE A 153 -7.50 7.77 -23.28
N THR A 154 -6.79 8.23 -22.25
CA THR A 154 -5.52 7.67 -21.80
C THR A 154 -5.48 7.63 -20.27
N TYR A 155 -5.13 6.49 -19.68
CA TYR A 155 -4.86 6.38 -18.26
C TYR A 155 -3.44 6.87 -17.95
N VAL A 156 -3.27 7.65 -16.86
CA VAL A 156 -1.96 8.13 -16.39
C VAL A 156 -1.81 7.94 -14.88
N GLY A 157 -0.59 7.98 -14.40
CA GLY A 157 -0.30 7.72 -12.99
C GLY A 157 -0.60 6.28 -12.59
N ASP A 158 -0.94 6.06 -11.35
CA ASP A 158 -1.12 4.74 -10.76
C ASP A 158 -2.24 3.90 -11.38
N CYS A 159 -3.20 4.52 -12.03
CA CYS A 159 -4.26 3.80 -12.78
C CYS A 159 -3.86 3.40 -14.19
N SER A 160 -2.67 3.77 -14.70
CA SER A 160 -2.23 3.47 -16.06
C SER A 160 -1.97 1.97 -16.31
N GLY A 161 -1.80 1.18 -15.26
CA GLY A 161 -1.43 -0.24 -15.34
C GLY A 161 0.07 -0.48 -15.49
N GLU A 162 0.90 0.57 -15.67
CA GLU A 162 2.33 0.49 -15.43
C GLU A 162 2.58 0.25 -13.93
N ARG A 163 3.77 -0.25 -13.58
CA ARG A 163 4.11 -0.49 -12.17
C ARG A 163 3.93 0.81 -11.40
N THR A 164 3.04 0.74 -10.42
CA THR A 164 2.68 1.88 -9.59
C THR A 164 3.81 2.31 -8.68
N ALA A 165 3.71 3.50 -8.21
CA ALA A 165 3.99 3.91 -6.87
C ALA A 165 5.06 4.97 -6.65
N ASP A 166 5.34 5.83 -7.61
CA ASP A 166 6.11 7.02 -7.30
C ASP A 166 5.65 8.26 -8.10
N ILE A 167 5.98 9.42 -7.54
CA ILE A 167 5.69 10.72 -8.16
C ILE A 167 6.34 10.82 -9.54
N ALA A 168 7.54 10.27 -9.72
CA ALA A 168 8.27 10.30 -10.98
C ALA A 168 7.53 9.52 -12.08
N SER A 169 6.97 8.38 -11.74
CA SER A 169 6.13 7.57 -12.62
C SER A 169 4.84 8.30 -13.03
N ALA A 170 4.17 8.95 -12.08
CA ALA A 170 2.99 9.73 -12.35
C ALA A 170 3.27 10.93 -13.27
N ILE A 171 4.36 11.65 -13.03
CA ILE A 171 4.81 12.75 -13.89
C ILE A 171 5.15 12.25 -15.29
N ARG A 172 5.90 11.16 -15.40
CA ARG A 172 6.32 10.58 -16.68
C ARG A 172 5.14 10.18 -17.56
N THR A 173 4.18 9.45 -16.99
CA THR A 173 2.99 8.99 -17.73
C THR A 173 2.10 10.16 -18.14
N GLY A 174 1.92 11.15 -17.28
CA GLY A 174 1.17 12.38 -17.61
C GLY A 174 1.84 13.20 -18.71
N TYR A 175 3.17 13.39 -18.62
CA TYR A 175 3.94 14.07 -19.65
C TYR A 175 3.87 13.36 -21.00
N LYS A 176 4.01 12.02 -21.01
CA LYS A 176 3.91 11.22 -22.22
C LYS A 176 2.53 11.36 -22.87
N ALA A 177 1.46 11.20 -22.10
CA ALA A 177 0.10 11.35 -22.62
C ALA A 177 -0.15 12.74 -23.22
N ALA A 178 0.28 13.81 -22.53
CA ALA A 178 0.12 15.17 -23.04
C ALA A 178 0.85 15.39 -24.39
N ASN A 179 2.07 14.86 -24.54
CA ASN A 179 2.81 14.99 -25.79
C ASN A 179 2.18 14.18 -26.93
N GLU A 180 1.67 12.97 -26.67
CA GLU A 180 1.01 12.15 -27.68
C GLU A 180 -0.26 12.81 -28.22
N ILE A 181 -1.06 13.44 -27.34
CA ILE A 181 -2.26 14.19 -27.75
C ILE A 181 -1.89 15.40 -28.62
N TRP A 182 -0.77 16.06 -28.31
CA TRP A 182 -0.34 17.25 -29.06
C TRP A 182 0.17 16.94 -30.47
N VAL A 183 0.82 15.79 -30.65
CA VAL A 183 1.41 15.37 -31.94
C VAL A 183 0.35 14.86 -32.92
N THR A 184 -0.81 14.44 -32.43
CA THR A 184 -1.91 13.90 -33.28
C THR A 184 -2.86 14.98 -33.83
N LYS A 185 -2.60 16.26 -33.57
CA LYS A 185 -3.26 17.41 -34.17
C LYS A 185 -2.43 17.99 -35.29
#